data_5012b58e9ed83726e5ce617de56499e2
#
_entry.id   5012b58e9ed83726e5ce617de56499e2
#
_cell.length_a   1.000
_cell.length_b   1.000
_cell.length_c   1.000
_cell.angle_alpha   90.00
_cell.angle_beta   90.00
_cell.angle_gamma   90.00
#
_symmetry.space_group_name_H-M   'P 1'
#
loop_
_entity.id
_entity.type
_entity.pdbx_description
1 polymer ?
#
loop_
_entity_poly.entity_id
_entity_poly.type
_entity_poly.pdbx_seq_one_letter_code
_entity_poly.pdbx_strand_id
1 'polypeptide(L)'
;VVDPDRHCFTPYECPFWAHCTQEKPPRWIYHLPGSSKTVIQLRELGVETIDEIPDHVTLTPVQRRVRDNREWIGEGLRSALEKIVYPVHHLDFETFMPAVPKFGDTRPYQVIPTQWSNHIEHPEGRLDHAEYLCRDGRDPREELAVTLLDSLGGEGSICVYSSYERSVLERLAEDFPSLRKDLKRVIARLWDLHIVIRDHYYHPAFEGSYSIKAVLPAVVPSLSYADL
;
A
#
# COMPACT_ATOMS: atom_id res chain seq x y z
N VAL A 1 29.59 -13.05 9.92
CA VAL A 1 28.54 -12.47 9.08
C VAL A 1 27.47 -13.54 8.97
N VAL A 2 26.22 -13.20 9.22
CA VAL A 2 25.08 -14.11 9.09
C VAL A 2 24.49 -13.89 7.70
N ASP A 3 24.27 -14.98 6.94
CA ASP A 3 23.65 -14.85 5.62
C ASP A 3 22.25 -14.26 5.69
N PRO A 4 21.85 -13.44 4.72
CA PRO A 4 20.49 -12.90 4.65
C PRO A 4 19.44 -14.02 4.65
N ASP A 5 18.48 -13.90 5.55
CA ASP A 5 17.39 -14.87 5.71
C ASP A 5 16.17 -14.17 6.35
N ARG A 6 15.23 -14.97 6.79
CA ARG A 6 13.96 -14.59 7.43
C ARG A 6 14.11 -13.58 8.58
N HIS A 7 15.18 -13.67 9.36
CA HIS A 7 15.47 -12.71 10.43
C HIS A 7 15.65 -11.28 9.92
N CYS A 8 15.96 -11.10 8.63
CA CYS A 8 16.07 -9.78 8.01
C CYS A 8 14.72 -9.08 7.81
N PHE A 9 13.60 -9.78 7.99
CA PHE A 9 12.24 -9.25 7.84
C PHE A 9 11.42 -9.31 9.13
N THR A 10 12.02 -9.74 10.24
CA THR A 10 11.28 -9.94 11.50
C THR A 10 12.03 -9.32 12.68
N PRO A 11 11.40 -8.41 13.44
CA PRO A 11 10.02 -7.90 13.30
C PRO A 11 9.84 -6.83 12.21
N TYR A 12 10.93 -6.25 11.71
CA TYR A 12 10.95 -5.22 10.65
C TYR A 12 12.02 -5.56 9.63
N GLU A 13 11.89 -5.02 8.42
CA GLU A 13 12.92 -5.12 7.41
C GLU A 13 14.23 -4.52 7.89
N CYS A 14 15.31 -5.29 7.76
CA CYS A 14 16.64 -4.88 8.17
C CYS A 14 17.14 -3.74 7.24
N PRO A 15 17.56 -2.58 7.78
CA PRO A 15 18.06 -1.47 6.96
C PRO A 15 19.32 -1.82 6.17
N PHE A 16 20.01 -2.91 6.52
CA PHE A 16 21.17 -3.41 5.79
C PHE A 16 20.82 -4.46 4.72
N TRP A 17 19.52 -4.73 4.48
CA TRP A 17 19.10 -5.73 3.49
C TRP A 17 19.76 -5.51 2.14
N ALA A 18 19.66 -4.32 1.57
CA ALA A 18 20.25 -3.99 0.28
C ALA A 18 21.77 -4.20 0.24
N HIS A 19 22.48 -3.85 1.33
CA HIS A 19 23.93 -4.09 1.46
C HIS A 19 24.27 -5.59 1.48
N CYS A 20 23.56 -6.37 2.29
CA CYS A 20 23.84 -7.80 2.45
C CYS A 20 23.45 -8.64 1.23
N THR A 21 22.64 -8.11 0.33
CA THR A 21 22.14 -8.82 -0.86
C THR A 21 22.75 -8.34 -2.17
N GLN A 22 23.74 -7.43 -2.14
CA GLN A 22 24.38 -6.88 -3.35
C GLN A 22 24.99 -7.95 -4.28
N GLU A 23 25.50 -9.04 -3.70
CA GLU A 23 26.13 -10.15 -4.44
C GLU A 23 25.18 -11.31 -4.71
N LYS A 24 23.88 -11.19 -4.32
CA LYS A 24 22.90 -12.23 -4.59
C LYS A 24 22.46 -12.19 -6.05
N PRO A 25 22.11 -13.35 -6.63
CA PRO A 25 21.76 -13.40 -8.05
C PRO A 25 20.53 -12.56 -8.36
N PRO A 26 20.40 -12.03 -9.58
CA PRO A 26 19.15 -11.46 -10.06
C PRO A 26 18.02 -12.49 -9.89
N ARG A 27 16.82 -12.00 -9.54
CA ARG A 27 15.65 -12.86 -9.30
C ARG A 27 15.90 -13.95 -8.25
N TRP A 28 16.61 -13.59 -7.19
CA TRP A 28 16.84 -14.48 -6.04
C TRP A 28 15.51 -14.89 -5.40
N ILE A 29 15.41 -16.15 -4.91
CA ILE A 29 14.15 -16.70 -4.37
C ILE A 29 13.52 -15.86 -3.26
N TYR A 30 14.29 -15.03 -2.56
CA TYR A 30 13.78 -14.12 -1.54
C TYR A 30 13.02 -12.91 -2.11
N HIS A 31 13.12 -12.66 -3.42
CA HIS A 31 12.27 -11.68 -4.11
C HIS A 31 10.89 -12.25 -4.48
N LEU A 32 10.66 -13.55 -4.23
CA LEU A 32 9.36 -14.15 -4.46
C LEU A 32 8.36 -13.66 -3.41
N PRO A 33 7.26 -13.01 -3.81
CA PRO A 33 6.32 -12.42 -2.85
C PRO A 33 5.56 -13.50 -2.06
N GLY A 34 5.15 -13.13 -0.83
CA GLY A 34 4.26 -13.97 -0.03
C GLY A 34 4.96 -14.83 1.02
N SER A 35 4.51 -16.08 1.18
CA SER A 35 4.83 -16.92 2.33
C SER A 35 6.29 -17.36 2.38
N SER A 36 6.93 -17.15 3.53
CA SER A 36 8.24 -17.71 3.86
C SER A 36 8.32 -19.26 3.74
N LYS A 37 7.17 -19.95 3.77
CA LYS A 37 7.14 -21.41 3.60
C LYS A 37 7.63 -21.84 2.22
N THR A 38 7.23 -21.13 1.17
CA THR A 38 7.67 -21.40 -0.20
C THR A 38 9.19 -21.21 -0.32
N VAL A 39 9.72 -20.11 0.24
CA VAL A 39 11.17 -19.84 0.22
C VAL A 39 11.95 -20.92 0.97
N ILE A 40 11.47 -21.37 2.14
CA ILE A 40 12.10 -22.47 2.89
C ILE A 40 12.13 -23.75 2.05
N GLN A 41 11.01 -24.14 1.46
CA GLN A 41 10.92 -25.31 0.59
C GLN A 41 11.91 -25.23 -0.59
N LEU A 42 12.02 -24.08 -1.24
CA LEU A 42 12.94 -23.86 -2.36
C LEU A 42 14.40 -24.00 -1.93
N ARG A 43 14.75 -23.47 -0.75
CA ARG A 43 16.09 -23.67 -0.18
C ARG A 43 16.42 -25.14 0.10
N GLU A 44 15.48 -25.88 0.66
CA GLU A 44 15.65 -27.34 0.91
C GLU A 44 15.85 -28.12 -0.38
N LEU A 45 15.28 -27.63 -1.50
CA LEU A 45 15.50 -28.18 -2.85
C LEU A 45 16.79 -27.68 -3.50
N GLY A 46 17.55 -26.77 -2.87
CA GLY A 46 18.77 -26.21 -3.43
C GLY A 46 18.53 -25.18 -4.54
N VAL A 47 17.31 -24.64 -4.65
CA VAL A 47 16.95 -23.62 -5.64
C VAL A 47 17.42 -22.25 -5.14
N GLU A 48 18.17 -21.54 -5.96
CA GLU A 48 18.73 -20.24 -5.61
C GLU A 48 17.97 -19.08 -6.31
N THR A 49 17.54 -19.29 -7.55
CA THR A 49 16.84 -18.27 -8.34
C THR A 49 15.39 -18.65 -8.63
N ILE A 50 14.56 -17.64 -8.87
CA ILE A 50 13.14 -17.81 -9.21
C ILE A 50 12.99 -18.58 -10.54
N ASP A 51 13.97 -18.43 -11.45
CA ASP A 51 13.95 -19.07 -12.76
C ASP A 51 14.21 -20.59 -12.70
N GLU A 52 14.84 -21.05 -11.61
CA GLU A 52 15.11 -22.47 -11.35
C GLU A 52 13.98 -23.20 -10.63
N ILE A 53 12.88 -22.52 -10.27
CA ILE A 53 11.78 -23.13 -9.53
C ILE A 53 11.17 -24.28 -10.34
N PRO A 54 11.21 -25.53 -9.83
CA PRO A 54 10.64 -26.67 -10.54
C PRO A 54 9.12 -26.58 -10.68
N ASP A 55 8.56 -27.09 -11.77
CA ASP A 55 7.13 -27.05 -12.06
C ASP A 55 6.25 -27.76 -11.03
N HIS A 56 6.81 -28.74 -10.30
CA HIS A 56 6.08 -29.45 -9.26
C HIS A 56 5.91 -28.65 -7.95
N VAL A 57 6.61 -27.53 -7.80
CA VAL A 57 6.46 -26.64 -6.62
C VAL A 57 5.16 -25.87 -6.73
N THR A 58 4.32 -25.99 -5.70
CA THR A 58 3.06 -25.26 -5.66
C THR A 58 3.29 -23.79 -5.37
N LEU A 59 2.99 -22.95 -6.35
CA LEU A 59 3.07 -21.50 -6.25
C LEU A 59 1.68 -20.87 -6.20
N THR A 60 1.53 -19.79 -5.45
CA THR A 60 0.34 -18.94 -5.52
C THR A 60 0.22 -18.29 -6.91
N PRO A 61 -0.96 -17.81 -7.33
CA PRO A 61 -1.10 -17.12 -8.62
C PRO A 61 -0.11 -15.95 -8.79
N VAL A 62 0.12 -15.16 -7.73
CA VAL A 62 1.07 -14.05 -7.74
C VAL A 62 2.51 -14.55 -7.92
N GLN A 63 2.94 -15.56 -7.15
CA GLN A 63 4.27 -16.14 -7.28
C GLN A 63 4.51 -16.75 -8.66
N ARG A 64 3.49 -17.35 -9.25
CA ARG A 64 3.57 -17.92 -10.61
C ARG A 64 3.81 -16.83 -11.65
N ARG A 65 3.12 -15.69 -11.56
CA ARG A 65 3.33 -14.53 -12.45
C ARG A 65 4.77 -14.01 -12.35
N VAL A 66 5.30 -13.91 -11.11
CA VAL A 66 6.69 -13.49 -10.87
C VAL A 66 7.67 -14.49 -11.47
N ARG A 67 7.44 -15.81 -11.32
CA ARG A 67 8.27 -16.84 -11.94
C ARG A 67 8.23 -16.74 -13.47
N ASP A 68 7.05 -16.63 -14.05
CA ASP A 68 6.86 -16.59 -15.50
C ASP A 68 7.43 -15.32 -16.14
N ASN A 69 7.63 -14.27 -15.36
CA ASN A 69 8.30 -13.01 -15.72
C ASN A 69 7.77 -12.38 -17.02
N ARG A 70 6.47 -12.40 -17.20
CA ARG A 70 5.78 -11.84 -18.37
C ARG A 70 4.71 -10.87 -17.93
N GLU A 71 4.48 -9.83 -18.72
CA GLU A 71 3.33 -8.96 -18.50
C GLU A 71 2.05 -9.79 -18.53
N TRP A 72 1.19 -9.54 -17.56
CA TRP A 72 -0.09 -10.21 -17.46
C TRP A 72 -1.20 -9.21 -17.12
N ILE A 73 -2.24 -9.23 -17.92
CA ILE A 73 -3.46 -8.44 -17.74
C ILE A 73 -4.61 -9.45 -17.54
N GLY A 74 -5.18 -9.44 -16.33
CA GLY A 74 -6.29 -10.32 -15.98
C GLY A 74 -7.61 -9.86 -16.60
N GLU A 75 -8.44 -10.80 -16.98
CA GLU A 75 -9.77 -10.53 -17.56
C GLU A 75 -10.65 -9.64 -16.67
N GLY A 76 -10.47 -9.70 -15.35
CA GLY A 76 -11.21 -8.89 -14.38
C GLY A 76 -10.77 -7.43 -14.26
N LEU A 77 -9.66 -7.00 -14.89
CA LEU A 77 -9.13 -5.64 -14.72
C LEU A 77 -10.15 -4.58 -15.14
N ARG A 78 -10.73 -4.73 -16.33
CA ARG A 78 -11.74 -3.78 -16.83
C ARG A 78 -12.91 -3.66 -15.86
N SER A 79 -13.49 -4.77 -15.44
CA SER A 79 -14.64 -4.78 -14.52
C SER A 79 -14.28 -4.23 -13.12
N ALA A 80 -13.03 -4.33 -12.70
CA ALA A 80 -12.56 -3.74 -11.45
C ALA A 80 -12.46 -2.21 -11.58
N LEU A 81 -11.96 -1.71 -12.71
CA LEU A 81 -11.87 -0.27 -13.00
C LEU A 81 -13.24 0.38 -13.21
N GLU A 82 -14.18 -0.32 -13.86
CA GLU A 82 -15.55 0.15 -14.08
C GLU A 82 -16.37 0.33 -12.78
N LYS A 83 -15.87 -0.16 -11.63
CA LYS A 83 -16.51 0.09 -10.33
C LYS A 83 -16.26 1.48 -9.78
N ILE A 84 -15.36 2.24 -10.38
CA ILE A 84 -15.08 3.61 -9.97
C ILE A 84 -16.28 4.50 -10.29
N VAL A 85 -16.71 5.26 -9.29
CA VAL A 85 -17.82 6.22 -9.39
C VAL A 85 -17.26 7.61 -9.18
N TYR A 86 -17.53 8.53 -10.10
CA TYR A 86 -17.13 9.92 -9.98
C TYR A 86 -18.03 10.73 -9.01
N PRO A 87 -17.50 11.80 -8.38
CA PRO A 87 -16.10 12.21 -8.43
C PRO A 87 -15.17 11.16 -7.80
N VAL A 88 -13.93 11.07 -8.28
CA VAL A 88 -12.92 10.20 -7.66
C VAL A 88 -12.06 11.04 -6.72
N HIS A 89 -12.02 10.64 -5.47
CA HIS A 89 -11.19 11.24 -4.44
C HIS A 89 -9.90 10.44 -4.31
N HIS A 90 -8.75 11.05 -4.59
CA HIS A 90 -7.44 10.46 -4.34
C HIS A 90 -6.96 10.93 -2.97
N LEU A 91 -7.13 10.06 -1.97
CA LEU A 91 -6.87 10.38 -0.57
C LEU A 91 -5.53 9.83 -0.11
N ASP A 92 -4.78 10.67 0.61
CA ASP A 92 -3.53 10.32 1.29
C ASP A 92 -3.45 10.96 2.67
N PHE A 93 -2.75 10.30 3.62
CA PHE A 93 -2.54 10.77 4.99
C PHE A 93 -1.06 10.83 5.33
N GLU A 94 -0.68 11.90 6.07
CA GLU A 94 0.58 11.96 6.80
C GLU A 94 0.32 11.82 8.30
N THR A 95 1.16 11.00 8.94
CA THR A 95 0.98 10.64 10.34
C THR A 95 2.30 10.63 11.10
N PHE A 96 2.22 10.67 12.43
CA PHE A 96 3.37 10.39 13.28
C PHE A 96 3.01 9.38 14.38
N MET A 97 4.00 8.72 14.94
CA MET A 97 3.85 7.70 16.00
C MET A 97 4.79 8.01 17.15
N PRO A 98 4.39 8.84 18.12
CA PRO A 98 5.26 9.20 19.23
C PRO A 98 5.45 8.02 20.21
N ALA A 99 6.69 7.78 20.63
CA ALA A 99 6.99 6.78 21.65
C ALA A 99 6.38 7.14 23.01
N VAL A 100 6.32 8.44 23.32
CA VAL A 100 5.63 8.98 24.50
C VAL A 100 4.33 9.61 24.05
N PRO A 101 3.16 9.20 24.57
CA PRO A 101 1.88 9.79 24.22
C PRO A 101 1.89 11.30 24.38
N LYS A 102 1.47 12.01 23.34
CA LYS A 102 1.50 13.48 23.29
C LYS A 102 0.12 14.10 23.62
N PHE A 103 -0.94 13.33 23.40
CA PHE A 103 -2.32 13.78 23.58
C PHE A 103 -3.05 12.87 24.57
N GLY A 104 -4.11 13.37 25.17
CA GLY A 104 -4.98 12.57 26.03
C GLY A 104 -5.57 11.36 25.28
N ASP A 105 -5.81 10.29 26.01
CA ASP A 105 -6.40 9.05 25.48
C ASP A 105 -5.62 8.40 24.30
N THR A 106 -4.30 8.71 24.21
CA THR A 106 -3.40 8.06 23.26
C THR A 106 -2.41 7.14 23.95
N ARG A 107 -1.91 6.17 23.21
CA ARG A 107 -0.93 5.17 23.70
C ARG A 107 0.42 5.31 22.98
N PRO A 108 1.51 4.79 23.55
CA PRO A 108 2.81 4.73 22.87
C PRO A 108 2.67 4.13 21.46
N TYR A 109 3.35 4.75 20.49
CA TYR A 109 3.35 4.34 19.09
C TYR A 109 1.97 4.30 18.42
N GLN A 110 0.99 5.01 18.95
CA GLN A 110 -0.28 5.18 18.25
C GLN A 110 -0.08 6.07 17.03
N VAL A 111 -0.64 5.63 15.90
CA VAL A 111 -0.71 6.43 14.67
C VAL A 111 -1.63 7.62 14.91
N ILE A 112 -1.09 8.82 14.76
CA ILE A 112 -1.80 10.10 14.87
C ILE A 112 -1.75 10.79 13.51
N PRO A 113 -2.86 10.88 12.78
CA PRO A 113 -2.89 11.61 11.52
C PRO A 113 -2.77 13.12 11.78
N THR A 114 -1.93 13.79 10.98
CA THR A 114 -1.65 15.23 11.09
C THR A 114 -1.96 16.00 9.83
N GLN A 115 -2.06 15.28 8.72
CA GLN A 115 -2.39 15.85 7.42
C GLN A 115 -3.24 14.86 6.64
N TRP A 116 -4.14 15.38 5.82
CA TRP A 116 -4.72 14.69 4.68
C TRP A 116 -4.61 15.55 3.43
N SER A 117 -4.47 14.90 2.29
CA SER A 117 -4.55 15.51 0.96
C SER A 117 -5.62 14.78 0.14
N ASN A 118 -6.48 15.52 -0.54
CA ASN A 118 -7.56 14.98 -1.36
C ASN A 118 -7.56 15.66 -2.72
N HIS A 119 -7.13 14.96 -3.77
CA HIS A 119 -7.30 15.39 -5.15
C HIS A 119 -8.60 14.82 -5.69
N ILE A 120 -9.48 15.68 -6.19
CA ILE A 120 -10.84 15.34 -6.59
C ILE A 120 -10.94 15.42 -8.11
N GLU A 121 -11.03 14.26 -8.75
CA GLU A 121 -11.19 14.14 -10.19
C GLU A 121 -12.66 14.06 -10.56
N HIS A 122 -13.11 14.95 -11.44
CA HIS A 122 -14.48 15.02 -11.94
C HIS A 122 -14.63 14.32 -13.29
N PRO A 123 -15.85 13.89 -13.67
CA PRO A 123 -16.10 13.17 -14.93
C PRO A 123 -15.61 13.92 -16.17
N GLU A 124 -15.63 15.25 -16.14
CA GLU A 124 -15.17 16.12 -17.24
C GLU A 124 -13.66 16.36 -17.25
N GLY A 125 -12.90 15.67 -16.36
CA GLY A 125 -11.44 15.78 -16.26
C GLY A 125 -10.95 16.99 -15.46
N ARG A 126 -11.83 17.77 -14.83
CA ARG A 126 -11.43 18.82 -13.89
C ARG A 126 -10.85 18.19 -12.63
N LEU A 127 -9.75 18.74 -12.14
CA LEU A 127 -9.08 18.31 -10.92
C LEU A 127 -9.13 19.46 -9.89
N ASP A 128 -9.74 19.21 -8.75
CA ASP A 128 -9.71 20.07 -7.58
C ASP A 128 -8.77 19.50 -6.52
N HIS A 129 -8.31 20.30 -5.60
CA HIS A 129 -7.48 19.88 -4.46
C HIS A 129 -7.95 20.53 -3.17
N ALA A 130 -8.03 19.73 -2.12
CA ALA A 130 -8.25 20.18 -0.76
C ALA A 130 -7.24 19.46 0.17
N GLU A 131 -6.84 20.14 1.23
CA GLU A 131 -5.91 19.61 2.20
C GLU A 131 -6.21 20.14 3.61
N TYR A 132 -5.73 19.40 4.61
CA TYR A 132 -5.61 19.84 5.99
C TYR A 132 -4.22 19.53 6.50
N LEU A 133 -3.61 20.46 7.20
CA LEU A 133 -2.35 20.27 7.90
C LEU A 133 -2.46 20.85 9.32
N CYS A 134 -2.26 20.01 10.33
CA CYS A 134 -2.14 20.48 11.70
C CYS A 134 -0.89 21.36 11.86
N ARG A 135 -1.10 22.64 12.22
CA ARG A 135 -0.04 23.66 12.34
C ARG A 135 0.29 24.04 13.76
N ASP A 136 -0.42 23.52 14.73
CA ASP A 136 -0.22 23.81 16.15
C ASP A 136 0.01 22.54 16.98
N GLY A 137 0.22 22.69 18.26
CA GLY A 137 0.50 21.58 19.15
C GLY A 137 -0.73 20.90 19.76
N ARG A 138 -1.94 21.25 19.32
CA ARG A 138 -3.20 20.63 19.79
C ARG A 138 -3.36 19.23 19.21
N ASP A 139 -4.26 18.43 19.78
CA ASP A 139 -4.65 17.16 19.21
C ASP A 139 -5.39 17.39 17.87
N PRO A 140 -4.81 16.94 16.74
CA PRO A 140 -5.38 17.21 15.44
C PRO A 140 -6.54 16.31 15.05
N ARG A 141 -6.72 15.17 15.74
CA ARG A 141 -7.51 14.03 15.25
C ARG A 141 -8.96 14.37 14.96
N GLU A 142 -9.64 15.11 15.86
CA GLU A 142 -11.06 15.44 15.69
C GLU A 142 -11.26 16.47 14.57
N GLU A 143 -10.49 17.57 14.57
CA GLU A 143 -10.56 18.60 13.53
C GLU A 143 -10.19 18.03 12.16
N LEU A 144 -9.15 17.20 12.10
CA LEU A 144 -8.76 16.50 10.89
C LEU A 144 -9.90 15.62 10.35
N ALA A 145 -10.57 14.85 11.21
CA ALA A 145 -11.67 13.99 10.79
C ALA A 145 -12.89 14.80 10.30
N VAL A 146 -13.24 15.92 10.96
CA VAL A 146 -14.36 16.79 10.55
C VAL A 146 -14.08 17.40 9.19
N THR A 147 -12.90 18.02 9.02
CA THR A 147 -12.52 18.67 7.75
C THR A 147 -12.39 17.67 6.60
N LEU A 148 -11.94 16.45 6.89
CA LEU A 148 -11.90 15.37 5.89
C LEU A 148 -13.32 14.97 5.44
N LEU A 149 -14.25 14.78 6.38
CA LEU A 149 -15.64 14.44 6.07
C LEU A 149 -16.29 15.50 5.20
N ASP A 150 -16.04 16.78 5.49
CA ASP A 150 -16.52 17.90 4.68
C ASP A 150 -15.94 17.89 3.27
N SER A 151 -14.64 17.61 3.13
CA SER A 151 -13.95 17.52 1.83
C SER A 151 -14.42 16.34 0.97
N LEU A 152 -14.66 15.18 1.58
CA LEU A 152 -15.06 13.95 0.86
C LEU A 152 -16.54 13.93 0.48
N GLY A 153 -17.38 14.71 1.14
CA GLY A 153 -18.81 14.73 0.90
C GLY A 153 -19.46 13.34 0.94
N GLY A 154 -20.62 13.19 0.28
CA GLY A 154 -21.42 11.96 0.32
C GLY A 154 -21.28 11.02 -0.88
N GLU A 155 -20.59 11.41 -1.95
CA GLU A 155 -20.62 10.72 -3.24
C GLU A 155 -19.23 10.40 -3.77
N GLY A 156 -19.16 9.52 -4.75
CA GLY A 156 -17.95 9.15 -5.47
C GLY A 156 -17.09 8.09 -4.78
N SER A 157 -16.14 7.54 -5.50
CA SER A 157 -15.16 6.58 -5.00
C SER A 157 -14.00 7.30 -4.31
N ILE A 158 -13.46 6.68 -3.27
CA ILE A 158 -12.25 7.16 -2.60
C ILE A 158 -11.12 6.20 -2.95
N CYS A 159 -10.27 6.63 -3.88
CA CYS A 159 -9.13 5.87 -4.35
C CYS A 159 -7.99 5.98 -3.33
N VAL A 160 -7.50 4.82 -2.88
CA VAL A 160 -6.36 4.68 -1.98
C VAL A 160 -5.39 3.65 -2.54
N TYR A 161 -4.14 3.69 -2.07
CA TYR A 161 -3.14 2.70 -2.46
C TYR A 161 -2.64 1.94 -1.24
N SER A 162 -3.44 1.12 -0.68
CA SER A 162 -3.23 0.16 0.40
C SER A 162 -4.35 0.19 1.44
N SER A 163 -4.22 -0.63 2.47
CA SER A 163 -5.14 -0.63 3.61
C SER A 163 -4.81 0.43 4.67
N TYR A 164 -3.80 1.27 4.44
CA TYR A 164 -3.33 2.23 5.43
C TYR A 164 -4.39 3.29 5.75
N GLU A 165 -4.95 3.93 4.73
CA GLU A 165 -6.00 4.96 4.85
C GLU A 165 -7.24 4.38 5.56
N ARG A 166 -7.61 3.14 5.23
CA ARG A 166 -8.67 2.41 5.93
C ARG A 166 -8.37 2.31 7.43
N SER A 167 -7.16 1.92 7.79
CA SER A 167 -6.76 1.74 9.19
C SER A 167 -6.78 3.05 9.97
N VAL A 168 -6.39 4.15 9.34
CA VAL A 168 -6.48 5.51 9.92
C VAL A 168 -7.94 5.89 10.17
N LEU A 169 -8.81 5.70 9.17
CA LEU A 169 -10.25 6.03 9.27
C LEU A 169 -10.97 5.17 10.31
N GLU A 170 -10.66 3.86 10.38
CA GLU A 170 -11.20 2.95 11.38
C GLU A 170 -10.81 3.40 12.79
N ARG A 171 -9.55 3.80 12.96
CA ARG A 171 -9.07 4.32 14.24
C ARG A 171 -9.74 5.61 14.64
N LEU A 172 -9.91 6.56 13.73
CA LEU A 172 -10.67 7.80 13.98
C LEU A 172 -12.12 7.49 14.37
N ALA A 173 -12.74 6.48 13.74
CA ALA A 173 -14.11 6.07 14.08
C ALA A 173 -14.21 5.39 15.47
N GLU A 174 -13.12 4.78 15.96
CA GLU A 174 -13.03 4.27 17.34
C GLU A 174 -12.85 5.40 18.35
N ASP A 175 -11.91 6.32 18.06
CA ASP A 175 -11.52 7.40 18.97
C ASP A 175 -12.65 8.47 19.08
N PHE A 176 -13.46 8.68 18.03
CA PHE A 176 -14.54 9.68 17.98
C PHE A 176 -15.91 9.07 17.67
N PRO A 177 -16.65 8.58 18.70
CA PRO A 177 -17.95 7.92 18.51
C PRO A 177 -19.00 8.80 17.82
N SER A 178 -18.93 10.14 17.97
CA SER A 178 -19.80 11.11 17.32
C SER A 178 -19.66 11.10 15.79
N LEU A 179 -18.47 10.86 15.26
CA LEU A 179 -18.14 10.84 13.84
C LEU A 179 -18.20 9.44 13.23
N ARG A 180 -18.36 8.40 14.05
CA ARG A 180 -18.27 6.97 13.65
C ARG A 180 -19.16 6.63 12.46
N LYS A 181 -20.39 7.13 12.45
CA LYS A 181 -21.34 6.79 11.39
C LYS A 181 -20.88 7.33 10.03
N ASP A 182 -20.38 8.55 10.01
CA ASP A 182 -19.97 9.22 8.78
C ASP A 182 -18.62 8.68 8.29
N LEU A 183 -17.67 8.42 9.19
CA LEU A 183 -16.42 7.73 8.86
C LEU A 183 -16.66 6.33 8.30
N LYS A 184 -17.63 5.57 8.82
CA LYS A 184 -17.99 4.26 8.23
C LYS A 184 -18.57 4.38 6.82
N ARG A 185 -19.30 5.46 6.50
CA ARG A 185 -19.77 5.72 5.13
C ARG A 185 -18.59 6.01 4.19
N VAL A 186 -17.61 6.78 4.66
CA VAL A 186 -16.35 7.02 3.91
C VAL A 186 -15.62 5.71 3.68
N ILE A 187 -15.42 4.88 4.71
CA ILE A 187 -14.74 3.57 4.60
C ILE A 187 -15.45 2.66 3.58
N ALA A 188 -16.78 2.71 3.48
CA ALA A 188 -17.53 1.90 2.52
C ALA A 188 -17.33 2.35 1.06
N ARG A 189 -16.84 3.56 0.81
CA ARG A 189 -16.52 4.11 -0.52
C ARG A 189 -15.07 3.88 -0.94
N LEU A 190 -14.22 3.34 -0.05
CA LEU A 190 -12.82 3.10 -0.36
C LEU A 190 -12.68 2.09 -1.50
N TRP A 191 -11.91 2.47 -2.51
CA TRP A 191 -11.51 1.65 -3.63
C TRP A 191 -10.00 1.53 -3.65
N ASP A 192 -9.50 0.35 -3.31
CA ASP A 192 -8.06 0.09 -3.12
C ASP A 192 -7.42 -0.34 -4.45
N LEU A 193 -6.67 0.58 -5.06
CA LEU A 193 -5.95 0.35 -6.32
C LEU A 193 -4.87 -0.73 -6.18
N HIS A 194 -4.23 -0.85 -5.01
CA HIS A 194 -3.24 -1.90 -4.77
C HIS A 194 -3.85 -3.30 -4.94
N ILE A 195 -5.06 -3.52 -4.43
CA ILE A 195 -5.77 -4.80 -4.59
C ILE A 195 -6.08 -5.06 -6.06
N VAL A 196 -6.54 -4.05 -6.78
CA VAL A 196 -6.88 -4.17 -8.21
C VAL A 196 -5.66 -4.56 -9.03
N ILE A 197 -4.53 -3.88 -8.80
CA ILE A 197 -3.29 -4.18 -9.51
C ILE A 197 -2.80 -5.58 -9.15
N ARG A 198 -2.71 -5.90 -7.85
CA ARG A 198 -2.25 -7.21 -7.40
C ARG A 198 -3.07 -8.37 -7.97
N ASP A 199 -4.36 -8.22 -8.08
CA ASP A 199 -5.26 -9.30 -8.48
C ASP A 199 -5.44 -9.39 -10.00
N HIS A 200 -5.17 -8.30 -10.74
CA HIS A 200 -5.49 -8.21 -12.17
C HIS A 200 -4.36 -7.74 -13.08
N TYR A 201 -3.20 -7.37 -12.54
CA TYR A 201 -2.09 -6.89 -13.36
C TYR A 201 -0.74 -7.33 -12.80
N TYR A 202 0.18 -7.64 -13.67
CA TYR A 202 1.58 -7.87 -13.35
C TYR A 202 2.47 -7.36 -14.49
N HIS A 203 3.55 -6.68 -14.13
CA HIS A 203 4.61 -6.29 -15.05
C HIS A 203 5.96 -6.79 -14.52
N PRO A 204 6.88 -7.29 -15.39
CA PRO A 204 8.20 -7.78 -14.96
C PRO A 204 9.00 -6.79 -14.11
N ALA A 205 8.92 -5.49 -14.42
CA ALA A 205 9.57 -4.44 -13.66
C ALA A 205 9.06 -4.27 -12.21
N PHE A 206 7.99 -4.96 -11.82
CA PHE A 206 7.57 -5.01 -10.41
C PHE A 206 8.51 -5.83 -9.55
N GLU A 207 9.28 -6.73 -10.15
CA GLU A 207 10.21 -7.64 -9.46
C GLU A 207 9.59 -8.34 -8.23
N GLY A 208 8.29 -8.62 -8.30
CA GLY A 208 7.51 -9.21 -7.22
C GLY A 208 6.96 -8.23 -6.18
N SER A 209 7.32 -6.95 -6.24
CA SER A 209 6.79 -5.91 -5.37
C SER A 209 5.56 -5.25 -5.98
N TYR A 210 4.48 -5.13 -5.20
CA TYR A 210 3.29 -4.38 -5.57
C TYR A 210 3.21 -3.03 -4.86
N SER A 211 4.34 -2.55 -4.30
CA SER A 211 4.38 -1.19 -3.74
C SER A 211 4.20 -0.15 -4.85
N ILE A 212 3.64 1.01 -4.53
CA ILE A 212 3.46 2.09 -5.50
C ILE A 212 4.80 2.51 -6.14
N LYS A 213 5.90 2.42 -5.39
CA LYS A 213 7.27 2.75 -5.86
C LYS A 213 7.78 1.80 -6.95
N ALA A 214 7.30 0.56 -6.97
CA ALA A 214 7.62 -0.41 -8.02
C ALA A 214 6.61 -0.35 -9.19
N VAL A 215 5.33 -0.13 -8.88
CA VAL A 215 4.24 -0.15 -9.85
C VAL A 215 4.23 1.11 -10.71
N LEU A 216 4.31 2.29 -10.07
CA LEU A 216 4.16 3.56 -10.78
C LEU A 216 5.16 3.75 -11.93
N PRO A 217 6.48 3.56 -11.76
CA PRO A 217 7.44 3.71 -12.85
C PRO A 217 7.26 2.70 -13.99
N ALA A 218 6.74 1.52 -13.68
CA ALA A 218 6.49 0.50 -14.69
C ALA A 218 5.24 0.78 -15.53
N VAL A 219 4.21 1.41 -14.93
CA VAL A 219 2.95 1.74 -15.61
C VAL A 219 3.01 3.11 -16.27
N VAL A 220 3.70 4.07 -15.64
CA VAL A 220 3.87 5.44 -16.12
C VAL A 220 5.37 5.77 -16.11
N PRO A 221 6.14 5.36 -17.15
CA PRO A 221 7.60 5.51 -17.17
C PRO A 221 8.12 6.94 -17.07
N SER A 222 7.28 7.94 -17.31
CA SER A 222 7.60 9.35 -17.12
C SER A 222 7.62 9.81 -15.66
N LEU A 223 7.12 8.98 -14.74
CA LEU A 223 7.08 9.25 -13.30
C LEU A 223 8.08 8.36 -12.56
N SER A 224 8.95 8.96 -11.77
CA SER A 224 9.98 8.26 -11.00
C SER A 224 10.02 8.80 -9.58
N TYR A 225 10.32 7.92 -8.63
CA TYR A 225 10.65 8.31 -7.25
C TYR A 225 12.13 8.65 -7.06
N ALA A 226 12.95 8.59 -8.12
CA ALA A 226 14.37 8.85 -8.02
C ALA A 226 14.70 10.32 -7.73
N ASP A 227 13.76 11.22 -8.00
CA ASP A 227 13.91 12.67 -7.86
C ASP A 227 13.13 13.23 -6.63
N LEU A 228 12.62 12.36 -5.74
CA LEU A 228 11.84 12.71 -4.54
C LEU A 228 12.65 12.48 -3.25
#